data_353375384c1c6b1d1d8f3b8d839360c4
#
_entry.id   353375384c1c6b1d1d8f3b8d839360c4
#
_cell.length_a   1.000
_cell.length_b   1.000
_cell.length_c   1.000
_cell.angle_alpha   90.00
_cell.angle_beta   90.00
_cell.angle_gamma   90.00
#
_symmetry.space_group_name_H-M   'P 1'
#
loop_
_entity.id
_entity.type
_entity.pdbx_description
1 polymer ?
#
loop_
_entity_poly.entity_id
_entity_poly.type
_entity_poly.pdbx_seq_one_letter_code
_entity_poly.pdbx_strand_id
1 'polypeptide(L)'
;IYPRNVDSLDHSKLYPFMVDSIKITGNEITEEFIILRELTFNVGDTLTQSLSFYNRERVYSLGIFNQVHFNPSRIDSINILNIAVEESWYIYPIPYLELKGDNSDRLSYGVYLRLKNFRGRNEDLTALIAFGYDPSFYLSYYNPNIIGTENIFFGSTVGYSDVSNKSQTAANLYGQNFSQKYISIHLLAGKRFDLFNRLYVSGGFSYIETPFFIPGISASNDRIDNLVDIGIGYIHDTRDLS
;
A
#
# COMPACT_ATOMS: atom_id res chain seq x y z
N ILE A 1 17.37 28.61 7.51
CA ILE A 1 16.51 29.82 7.55
C ILE A 1 15.62 29.73 6.32
N TYR A 2 14.44 29.15 6.47
CA TYR A 2 13.41 29.16 5.43
C TYR A 2 12.71 30.52 5.43
N PRO A 3 12.52 31.19 4.31
CA PRO A 3 11.74 32.41 4.25
C PRO A 3 10.27 32.07 4.55
N ARG A 4 9.82 32.43 5.76
CA ARG A 4 8.41 32.62 6.03
C ARG A 4 8.03 33.93 5.36
N ASN A 5 7.29 33.82 4.27
CA ASN A 5 6.27 34.76 3.75
C ASN A 5 6.11 34.49 2.26
N VAL A 6 5.30 33.50 1.92
CA VAL A 6 4.50 33.61 0.71
C VAL A 6 3.14 34.06 1.21
N ASP A 7 2.71 35.24 0.77
CA ASP A 7 1.45 35.86 1.10
C ASP A 7 0.33 34.81 1.12
N SER A 8 -0.28 34.65 2.30
CA SER A 8 -1.57 33.99 2.42
C SER A 8 -2.62 34.91 1.76
N LEU A 9 -2.65 34.93 0.45
CA LEU A 9 -3.79 35.44 -0.29
C LEU A 9 -5.01 34.71 0.25
N ASP A 10 -5.94 35.47 0.81
CA ASP A 10 -7.19 34.93 1.34
C ASP A 10 -8.03 34.38 0.16
N HIS A 11 -7.69 33.16 -0.28
CA HIS A 11 -8.34 32.47 -1.38
C HIS A 11 -9.83 32.22 -1.11
N SER A 12 -10.30 32.41 0.13
CA SER A 12 -11.71 32.25 0.50
C SER A 12 -12.62 33.21 -0.27
N LYS A 13 -12.10 34.38 -0.66
CA LYS A 13 -12.83 35.40 -1.42
C LYS A 13 -13.07 35.06 -2.89
N LEU A 14 -12.40 34.05 -3.41
CA LEU A 14 -12.54 33.61 -4.81
C LEU A 14 -13.66 32.60 -5.02
N TYR A 15 -14.20 32.03 -3.95
CA TYR A 15 -15.30 31.08 -4.03
C TYR A 15 -16.68 31.76 -3.98
N PRO A 16 -17.72 31.25 -4.71
CA PRO A 16 -17.69 30.14 -5.64
C PRO A 16 -16.92 30.46 -6.94
N PHE A 17 -16.27 29.44 -7.50
CA PHE A 17 -15.29 29.59 -8.57
C PHE A 17 -15.61 28.59 -9.69
N MET A 18 -15.91 29.08 -10.91
CA MET A 18 -16.10 28.21 -12.08
C MET A 18 -14.72 27.80 -12.60
N VAL A 19 -14.47 26.53 -12.74
CA VAL A 19 -13.17 25.97 -13.16
C VAL A 19 -13.10 25.95 -14.68
N ASP A 20 -12.38 26.87 -15.30
CA ASP A 20 -12.17 26.88 -16.75
C ASP A 20 -10.99 25.97 -17.16
N SER A 21 -10.02 25.80 -16.26
CA SER A 21 -8.85 24.95 -16.49
C SER A 21 -8.27 24.44 -15.18
N ILE A 22 -7.67 23.24 -15.23
CA ILE A 22 -6.93 22.64 -14.12
C ILE A 22 -5.47 22.56 -14.54
N LYS A 23 -4.57 23.03 -13.69
CA LYS A 23 -3.12 22.90 -13.85
C LYS A 23 -2.58 22.12 -12.64
N ILE A 24 -1.73 21.13 -12.89
CA ILE A 24 -1.05 20.37 -11.84
C ILE A 24 0.42 20.77 -11.83
N THR A 25 0.98 20.93 -10.63
CA THR A 25 2.40 21.29 -10.44
C THR A 25 2.99 20.55 -9.26
N GLY A 26 4.29 20.21 -9.34
CA GLY A 26 5.02 19.50 -8.29
C GLY A 26 4.93 17.98 -8.35
N ASN A 27 4.24 17.43 -9.35
CA ASN A 27 4.16 16.00 -9.61
C ASN A 27 5.30 15.56 -10.56
N GLU A 28 6.51 15.47 -10.04
CA GLU A 28 7.69 15.14 -10.85
C GLU A 28 7.72 13.67 -11.29
N ILE A 29 7.21 12.77 -10.43
CA ILE A 29 7.14 11.32 -10.66
C ILE A 29 5.71 10.87 -10.90
N THR A 30 4.74 11.43 -10.14
CA THR A 30 3.33 11.01 -10.18
C THR A 30 2.68 11.44 -11.49
N GLU A 31 2.06 10.49 -12.20
CA GLU A 31 1.30 10.78 -13.41
C GLU A 31 0.06 11.64 -13.08
N GLU A 32 -0.23 12.67 -13.88
CA GLU A 32 -1.32 13.63 -13.64
C GLU A 32 -2.68 12.97 -13.43
N PHE A 33 -2.96 11.91 -14.19
CA PHE A 33 -4.25 11.21 -14.10
C PHE A 33 -4.51 10.60 -12.71
N ILE A 34 -3.46 10.34 -11.91
CA ILE A 34 -3.57 9.85 -10.54
C ILE A 34 -4.23 10.91 -9.63
N ILE A 35 -3.92 12.16 -9.88
CA ILE A 35 -4.50 13.30 -9.16
C ILE A 35 -5.90 13.59 -9.71
N LEU A 36 -6.04 13.67 -11.05
CA LEU A 36 -7.29 14.02 -11.72
C LEU A 36 -8.42 13.04 -11.39
N ARG A 37 -8.15 11.74 -11.32
CA ARG A 37 -9.17 10.72 -11.01
C ARG A 37 -9.76 10.84 -9.61
N GLU A 38 -9.09 11.52 -8.68
CA GLU A 38 -9.61 11.75 -7.34
C GLU A 38 -10.56 12.96 -7.28
N LEU A 39 -10.59 13.79 -8.31
CA LEU A 39 -11.49 14.92 -8.36
C LEU A 39 -12.94 14.47 -8.61
N THR A 40 -13.88 15.07 -7.88
CA THR A 40 -15.32 14.80 -8.00
C THR A 40 -16.04 15.89 -8.82
N PHE A 41 -15.30 16.76 -9.47
CA PHE A 41 -15.76 17.81 -10.36
C PHE A 41 -14.94 17.81 -11.65
N ASN A 42 -15.45 18.44 -12.69
CA ASN A 42 -14.82 18.57 -13.99
C ASN A 42 -14.57 20.05 -14.34
N VAL A 43 -13.80 20.27 -15.39
CA VAL A 43 -13.72 21.58 -16.05
C VAL A 43 -15.12 22.00 -16.49
N GLY A 44 -15.51 23.24 -16.18
CA GLY A 44 -16.86 23.79 -16.38
C GLY A 44 -17.74 23.77 -15.13
N ASP A 45 -17.39 23.00 -14.12
CA ASP A 45 -18.15 22.96 -12.86
C ASP A 45 -17.80 24.12 -11.94
N THR A 46 -18.73 24.45 -11.04
CA THR A 46 -18.54 25.46 -10.02
C THR A 46 -17.99 24.83 -8.74
N LEU A 47 -16.80 25.24 -8.36
CA LEU A 47 -16.12 24.79 -7.15
C LEU A 47 -16.49 25.71 -5.97
N THR A 48 -17.08 25.14 -4.93
CA THR A 48 -17.28 25.80 -3.64
C THR A 48 -16.09 25.57 -2.71
N GLN A 49 -15.94 26.35 -1.67
CA GLN A 49 -14.86 26.17 -0.69
C GLN A 49 -14.89 24.78 -0.04
N SER A 50 -16.08 24.28 0.32
CA SER A 50 -16.25 22.96 0.91
C SER A 50 -15.90 21.84 -0.08
N LEU A 51 -16.29 21.97 -1.35
CA LEU A 51 -15.97 20.99 -2.40
C LEU A 51 -14.46 21.02 -2.71
N SER A 52 -13.83 22.20 -2.69
CA SER A 52 -12.39 22.35 -2.85
C SER A 52 -11.64 21.62 -1.71
N PHE A 53 -12.04 21.86 -0.47
CA PHE A 53 -11.46 21.20 0.69
C PHE A 53 -11.62 19.67 0.59
N TYR A 54 -12.82 19.18 0.32
CA TYR A 54 -13.09 17.74 0.17
C TYR A 54 -12.20 17.09 -0.89
N ASN A 55 -12.05 17.72 -2.06
CA ASN A 55 -11.22 17.17 -3.13
C ASN A 55 -9.71 17.24 -2.81
N ARG A 56 -9.28 18.28 -2.09
CA ARG A 56 -7.91 18.36 -1.59
C ARG A 56 -7.59 17.18 -0.66
N GLU A 57 -8.50 16.88 0.28
CA GLU A 57 -8.35 15.75 1.20
C GLU A 57 -8.36 14.40 0.46
N ARG A 58 -9.15 14.27 -0.59
CA ARG A 58 -9.13 13.08 -1.46
C ARG A 58 -7.76 12.88 -2.11
N VAL A 59 -7.18 13.92 -2.69
CA VAL A 59 -5.83 13.85 -3.28
C VAL A 59 -4.79 13.58 -2.20
N TYR A 60 -4.88 14.24 -1.05
CA TYR A 60 -3.97 14.01 0.07
C TYR A 60 -4.07 12.57 0.61
N SER A 61 -5.26 11.97 0.63
CA SER A 61 -5.51 10.59 1.08
C SER A 61 -4.85 9.51 0.21
N LEU A 62 -4.30 9.85 -0.96
CA LEU A 62 -3.46 8.94 -1.74
C LEU A 62 -2.20 8.51 -0.97
N GLY A 63 -1.76 9.31 0.01
CA GLY A 63 -0.62 9.00 0.89
C GLY A 63 0.74 9.02 0.18
N ILE A 64 0.82 9.70 -0.96
CA ILE A 64 2.03 9.87 -1.78
C ILE A 64 2.51 11.33 -1.83
N PHE A 65 1.80 12.23 -1.17
CA PHE A 65 2.13 13.64 -1.08
C PHE A 65 2.35 14.07 0.38
N ASN A 66 3.34 14.91 0.62
CA ASN A 66 3.55 15.60 1.90
C ASN A 66 2.58 16.76 2.06
N GLN A 67 2.31 17.47 0.94
CA GLN A 67 1.39 18.61 0.91
C GLN A 67 0.57 18.61 -0.37
N VAL A 68 -0.66 19.09 -0.27
CA VAL A 68 -1.57 19.31 -1.40
C VAL A 68 -2.27 20.64 -1.21
N HIS A 69 -2.16 21.52 -2.18
CA HIS A 69 -2.77 22.84 -2.18
C HIS A 69 -3.64 23.05 -3.42
N PHE A 70 -4.87 23.51 -3.21
CA PHE A 70 -5.77 23.93 -4.26
C PHE A 70 -5.77 25.44 -4.31
N ASN A 71 -5.13 26.02 -5.32
CA ASN A 71 -4.92 27.45 -5.48
C ASN A 71 -5.74 27.99 -6.65
N PRO A 72 -6.98 28.50 -6.41
CA PRO A 72 -7.74 29.17 -7.44
C PRO A 72 -7.05 30.47 -7.84
N SER A 73 -7.01 30.76 -9.12
CA SER A 73 -6.46 31.99 -9.68
C SER A 73 -7.28 32.43 -10.89
N ARG A 74 -7.23 33.72 -11.21
CA ARG A 74 -7.88 34.27 -12.37
C ARG A 74 -6.87 35.06 -13.19
N ILE A 75 -6.69 34.64 -14.44
CA ILE A 75 -5.78 35.25 -15.40
C ILE A 75 -6.58 35.58 -16.67
N ASP A 76 -6.59 36.83 -17.09
CA ASP A 76 -7.25 37.28 -18.30
C ASP A 76 -8.72 36.80 -18.46
N SER A 77 -9.48 36.82 -17.37
CA SER A 77 -10.86 36.32 -17.29
C SER A 77 -11.01 34.79 -17.34
N ILE A 78 -9.94 34.00 -17.38
CA ILE A 78 -9.92 32.54 -17.29
C ILE A 78 -9.67 32.16 -15.84
N ASN A 79 -10.54 31.34 -15.29
CA ASN A 79 -10.38 30.81 -13.93
C ASN A 79 -9.58 29.51 -13.97
N ILE A 80 -8.41 29.52 -13.37
CA ILE A 80 -7.48 28.38 -13.34
C ILE A 80 -7.40 27.83 -11.93
N LEU A 81 -7.69 26.56 -11.75
CA LEU A 81 -7.37 25.87 -10.51
C LEU A 81 -5.98 25.25 -10.61
N ASN A 82 -5.02 25.81 -9.87
CA ASN A 82 -3.70 25.20 -9.75
C ASN A 82 -3.69 24.23 -8.56
N ILE A 83 -3.53 22.93 -8.82
CA ILE A 83 -3.33 21.89 -7.83
C ILE A 83 -1.82 21.70 -7.67
N ALA A 84 -1.27 22.26 -6.60
CA ALA A 84 0.14 22.14 -6.28
C ALA A 84 0.34 21.00 -5.27
N VAL A 85 1.20 20.06 -5.61
CA VAL A 85 1.53 18.92 -4.74
C VAL A 85 3.01 18.92 -4.40
N GLU A 86 3.35 18.40 -3.24
CA GLU A 86 4.72 18.09 -2.84
C GLU A 86 4.82 16.58 -2.64
N GLU A 87 5.60 15.92 -3.50
CA GLU A 87 5.77 14.47 -3.45
C GLU A 87 6.53 14.02 -2.22
N SER A 88 6.11 12.89 -1.64
CA SER A 88 6.82 12.27 -0.53
C SER A 88 8.00 11.43 -1.03
N TRP A 89 8.82 10.96 -0.11
CA TRP A 89 9.82 9.95 -0.44
C TRP A 89 9.14 8.61 -0.76
N TYR A 90 9.60 7.91 -1.81
CA TYR A 90 8.94 6.70 -2.30
C TYR A 90 9.74 5.41 -2.12
N ILE A 91 11.02 5.49 -1.77
CA ILE A 91 11.91 4.33 -1.69
C ILE A 91 12.35 4.12 -0.24
N TYR A 92 11.90 3.04 0.37
CA TYR A 92 12.19 2.71 1.78
C TYR A 92 12.98 1.41 1.87
N PRO A 93 14.33 1.47 1.80
CA PRO A 93 15.20 0.34 2.11
C PRO A 93 15.36 0.28 3.65
N ILE A 94 14.82 -0.76 4.27
CA ILE A 94 14.85 -0.93 5.72
C ILE A 94 15.65 -2.19 6.03
N PRO A 95 16.73 -2.11 6.82
CA PRO A 95 17.42 -3.29 7.32
C PRO A 95 16.44 -4.20 8.08
N TYR A 96 16.45 -5.48 7.77
CA TYR A 96 15.67 -6.48 8.46
C TYR A 96 16.55 -7.27 9.40
N LEU A 97 16.20 -7.28 10.68
CA LEU A 97 16.85 -8.06 11.72
C LEU A 97 15.78 -8.66 12.61
N GLU A 98 15.79 -9.98 12.74
CA GLU A 98 14.87 -10.70 13.63
C GLU A 98 15.63 -11.73 14.46
N LEU A 99 15.63 -11.54 15.77
CA LEU A 99 16.20 -12.49 16.73
C LEU A 99 15.08 -13.36 17.32
N LYS A 100 15.19 -14.67 17.20
CA LYS A 100 14.19 -15.60 17.71
C LYS A 100 14.64 -16.24 19.02
N GLY A 101 14.13 -15.71 20.13
CA GLY A 101 14.52 -16.08 21.49
C GLY A 101 15.82 -15.37 21.92
N ASP A 102 16.45 -15.88 22.97
CA ASP A 102 17.61 -15.22 23.59
C ASP A 102 18.96 -15.69 23.02
N ASN A 103 18.95 -16.49 21.95
CA ASN A 103 20.17 -17.03 21.36
C ASN A 103 20.53 -16.31 20.05
N SER A 104 21.73 -15.73 19.98
CA SER A 104 22.27 -15.06 18.79
C SER A 104 22.36 -15.96 17.56
N ASP A 105 22.45 -17.29 17.74
CA ASP A 105 22.47 -18.25 16.63
C ASP A 105 21.14 -18.32 15.86
N ARG A 106 20.08 -17.70 16.42
CA ARG A 106 18.74 -17.64 15.83
C ARG A 106 18.44 -16.27 15.21
N LEU A 107 19.45 -15.66 14.62
CA LEU A 107 19.33 -14.38 13.92
C LEU A 107 18.96 -14.58 12.45
N SER A 108 17.88 -13.95 12.03
CA SER A 108 17.56 -13.71 10.62
C SER A 108 17.88 -12.25 10.28
N TYR A 109 18.48 -12.02 9.13
CA TYR A 109 18.90 -10.70 8.69
C TYR A 109 18.69 -10.52 7.18
N GLY A 110 18.49 -9.29 6.76
CA GLY A 110 18.23 -9.02 5.35
C GLY A 110 17.83 -7.59 5.06
N VAL A 111 17.04 -7.42 4.02
CA VAL A 111 16.54 -6.11 3.58
C VAL A 111 15.06 -6.22 3.27
N TYR A 112 14.30 -5.29 3.82
CA TYR A 112 12.93 -4.99 3.44
C TYR A 112 12.94 -3.73 2.57
N LEU A 113 12.47 -3.85 1.34
CA LEU A 113 12.37 -2.75 0.38
C LEU A 113 10.89 -2.47 0.11
N ARG A 114 10.47 -1.23 0.30
CA ARG A 114 9.16 -0.76 -0.14
C ARG A 114 9.32 0.38 -1.13
N LEU A 115 8.73 0.23 -2.30
CA LEU A 115 8.61 1.25 -3.33
C LEU A 115 7.14 1.70 -3.37
N LYS A 116 6.89 2.90 -2.81
CA LYS A 116 5.59 3.58 -2.93
C LYS A 116 5.53 4.30 -4.27
N ASN A 117 4.34 4.53 -4.75
CA ASN A 117 4.12 5.23 -6.01
C ASN A 117 4.93 4.64 -7.17
N PHE A 118 5.05 3.30 -7.19
CA PHE A 118 5.80 2.59 -8.22
C PHE A 118 5.29 3.01 -9.60
N ARG A 119 6.20 3.37 -10.48
CA ARG A 119 5.92 3.92 -11.83
C ARG A 119 5.11 5.22 -11.85
N GLY A 120 4.98 5.96 -10.74
CA GLY A 120 4.18 7.17 -10.67
C GLY A 120 2.66 6.95 -10.66
N ARG A 121 2.21 5.73 -10.36
CA ARG A 121 0.80 5.31 -10.48
C ARG A 121 0.11 5.01 -9.16
N ASN A 122 0.70 5.47 -8.06
CA ASN A 122 0.23 5.16 -6.71
C ASN A 122 0.19 3.64 -6.43
N GLU A 123 1.06 2.88 -7.07
CA GLU A 123 1.24 1.45 -6.85
C GLU A 123 2.25 1.22 -5.73
N ASP A 124 2.08 0.16 -4.96
CA ASP A 124 3.05 -0.29 -3.95
C ASP A 124 3.72 -1.59 -4.39
N LEU A 125 5.04 -1.60 -4.41
CA LEU A 125 5.85 -2.80 -4.58
C LEU A 125 6.70 -3.01 -3.32
N THR A 126 6.58 -4.18 -2.72
CA THR A 126 7.31 -4.51 -1.49
C THR A 126 8.06 -5.82 -1.69
N ALA A 127 9.32 -5.85 -1.29
CA ALA A 127 10.15 -7.05 -1.29
C ALA A 127 10.85 -7.23 0.06
N LEU A 128 10.94 -8.47 0.53
CA LEU A 128 11.78 -8.89 1.65
C LEU A 128 12.71 -9.99 1.17
N ILE A 129 13.99 -9.85 1.49
CA ILE A 129 15.00 -10.89 1.32
C ILE A 129 15.68 -11.06 2.66
N ALA A 130 15.47 -12.18 3.31
CA ALA A 130 16.07 -12.51 4.61
C ALA A 130 16.82 -13.83 4.55
N PHE A 131 17.95 -13.84 5.21
CA PHE A 131 18.86 -14.97 5.37
C PHE A 131 19.05 -15.30 6.85
N GLY A 132 19.76 -16.35 7.15
CA GLY A 132 20.11 -16.74 8.52
C GLY A 132 19.19 -17.85 9.03
N TYR A 133 18.64 -17.70 10.25
CA TYR A 133 17.95 -18.77 10.95
C TYR A 133 16.66 -19.21 10.26
N ASP A 134 15.84 -18.26 9.79
CA ASP A 134 14.61 -18.56 9.03
C ASP A 134 14.66 -17.78 7.69
N PRO A 135 15.34 -18.30 6.67
CA PRO A 135 15.44 -17.61 5.39
C PRO A 135 14.07 -17.44 4.76
N SER A 136 13.82 -16.21 4.28
CA SER A 136 12.51 -15.84 3.76
C SER A 136 12.64 -14.88 2.58
N PHE A 137 11.82 -15.10 1.56
CA PHE A 137 11.70 -14.25 0.38
C PHE A 137 10.23 -13.91 0.19
N TYR A 138 9.95 -12.63 -0.01
CA TYR A 138 8.60 -12.12 -0.12
C TYR A 138 8.56 -11.03 -1.19
N LEU A 139 7.56 -11.08 -2.06
CA LEU A 139 7.28 -10.05 -3.05
C LEU A 139 5.79 -9.77 -3.05
N SER A 140 5.42 -8.51 -2.86
CA SER A 140 4.03 -8.05 -2.89
C SER A 140 3.88 -6.87 -3.83
N TYR A 141 2.84 -6.90 -4.62
CA TYR A 141 2.41 -5.80 -5.47
C TYR A 141 0.97 -5.41 -5.12
N TYR A 142 0.72 -4.12 -5.02
CA TYR A 142 -0.62 -3.58 -4.80
C TYR A 142 -0.88 -2.40 -5.73
N ASN A 143 -2.00 -2.42 -6.43
CA ASN A 143 -2.49 -1.33 -7.25
C ASN A 143 -3.86 -0.90 -6.74
N PRO A 144 -4.02 0.33 -6.23
CA PRO A 144 -5.27 0.81 -5.64
C PRO A 144 -6.35 1.09 -6.69
N ASN A 145 -6.00 1.11 -7.98
CA ASN A 145 -6.96 1.36 -9.06
C ASN A 145 -6.46 0.86 -10.42
N ILE A 146 -6.69 -0.42 -10.71
CA ILE A 146 -6.24 -1.07 -11.94
C ILE A 146 -7.11 -0.74 -13.17
N ILE A 147 -8.36 -0.31 -12.95
CA ILE A 147 -9.32 0.03 -14.00
C ILE A 147 -9.74 1.49 -13.84
N GLY A 148 -8.81 2.41 -14.02
CA GLY A 148 -9.02 3.84 -14.13
C GLY A 148 -10.18 4.42 -13.30
N THR A 149 -11.37 4.43 -13.86
CA THR A 149 -12.57 5.07 -13.28
C THR A 149 -13.35 4.21 -12.30
N GLU A 150 -13.12 2.89 -12.25
CA GLU A 150 -13.97 1.97 -11.48
C GLU A 150 -13.57 1.80 -10.02
N ASN A 151 -12.45 2.40 -9.59
CA ASN A 151 -11.91 2.26 -8.23
C ASN A 151 -11.71 0.80 -7.80
N ILE A 152 -11.31 -0.06 -8.75
CA ILE A 152 -11.01 -1.46 -8.50
C ILE A 152 -9.54 -1.58 -8.13
N PHE A 153 -9.27 -2.12 -6.95
CA PHE A 153 -7.92 -2.40 -6.51
C PHE A 153 -7.57 -3.88 -6.64
N PHE A 154 -6.28 -4.14 -6.77
CA PHE A 154 -5.74 -5.48 -6.88
C PHE A 154 -4.45 -5.58 -6.07
N GLY A 155 -4.26 -6.72 -5.42
CA GLY A 155 -3.03 -7.07 -4.74
C GLY A 155 -2.62 -8.50 -5.07
N SER A 156 -1.33 -8.73 -5.15
CA SER A 156 -0.74 -10.06 -5.26
C SER A 156 0.49 -10.17 -4.37
N THR A 157 0.66 -11.33 -3.76
CA THR A 157 1.79 -11.63 -2.90
C THR A 157 2.29 -13.02 -3.21
N VAL A 158 3.60 -13.16 -3.35
CA VAL A 158 4.27 -14.45 -3.41
C VAL A 158 5.31 -14.51 -2.31
N GLY A 159 5.46 -15.67 -1.68
CA GLY A 159 6.37 -15.85 -0.58
C GLY A 159 6.99 -17.24 -0.55
N TYR A 160 8.22 -17.28 -0.04
CA TYR A 160 8.92 -18.49 0.37
C TYR A 160 9.51 -18.26 1.76
N SER A 161 9.39 -19.22 2.63
CA SER A 161 10.12 -19.24 3.90
C SER A 161 10.48 -20.66 4.30
N ASP A 162 11.62 -20.80 4.97
CA ASP A 162 12.05 -22.04 5.64
C ASP A 162 12.09 -21.73 7.14
N VAL A 163 11.05 -22.18 7.86
CA VAL A 163 10.81 -21.78 9.24
C VAL A 163 11.19 -22.93 10.18
N SER A 164 12.17 -22.67 11.05
CA SER A 164 12.63 -23.63 12.04
C SER A 164 11.57 -23.90 13.11
N ASN A 165 11.44 -25.17 13.48
CA ASN A 165 10.54 -25.57 14.56
C ASN A 165 10.88 -24.88 15.87
N LYS A 166 9.85 -24.32 16.52
CA LYS A 166 9.97 -23.63 17.81
C LYS A 166 9.47 -24.46 18.99
N SER A 167 8.82 -25.57 18.71
CA SER A 167 8.25 -26.44 19.74
C SER A 167 9.31 -27.36 20.31
N GLN A 168 9.73 -27.11 21.54
CA GLN A 168 10.61 -28.00 22.28
C GLN A 168 9.98 -29.41 22.46
N THR A 169 8.66 -29.46 22.61
CA THR A 169 7.93 -30.73 22.72
C THR A 169 8.06 -31.53 21.41
N ALA A 170 7.89 -30.87 20.25
CA ALA A 170 8.06 -31.54 18.97
C ALA A 170 9.52 -32.01 18.78
N ALA A 171 10.50 -31.16 19.10
CA ALA A 171 11.91 -31.55 19.03
C ALA A 171 12.23 -32.78 19.92
N ASN A 172 11.70 -32.84 21.13
CA ASN A 172 11.88 -33.96 22.04
C ASN A 172 11.19 -35.25 21.56
N LEU A 173 9.97 -35.11 21.01
CA LEU A 173 9.23 -36.28 20.51
C LEU A 173 9.87 -36.91 19.26
N TYR A 174 10.45 -36.11 18.40
CA TYR A 174 11.02 -36.56 17.12
C TYR A 174 12.54 -36.64 17.13
N GLY A 175 13.17 -36.30 18.25
CA GLY A 175 14.60 -36.51 18.51
C GLY A 175 15.51 -35.56 17.72
N GLN A 176 14.97 -34.55 17.06
CA GLN A 176 15.74 -33.55 16.29
C GLN A 176 14.96 -32.27 16.02
N ASN A 177 15.68 -31.20 15.77
CA ASN A 177 15.11 -29.99 15.22
C ASN A 177 14.82 -30.19 13.71
N PHE A 178 13.75 -29.57 13.24
CA PHE A 178 13.38 -29.59 11.83
C PHE A 178 12.89 -28.20 11.41
N SER A 179 12.84 -27.98 10.11
CA SER A 179 12.22 -26.79 9.54
C SER A 179 11.07 -27.17 8.61
N GLN A 180 10.19 -26.24 8.35
CA GLN A 180 9.08 -26.35 7.43
C GLN A 180 9.27 -25.34 6.30
N LYS A 181 9.19 -25.80 5.07
CA LYS A 181 9.22 -24.93 3.90
C LYS A 181 7.80 -24.50 3.54
N TYR A 182 7.63 -23.22 3.34
CA TYR A 182 6.39 -22.60 2.92
C TYR A 182 6.58 -21.92 1.58
N ILE A 183 5.71 -22.23 0.62
CA ILE A 183 5.56 -21.46 -0.61
C ILE A 183 4.12 -20.99 -0.65
N SER A 184 3.90 -19.71 -0.83
CA SER A 184 2.55 -19.14 -0.83
C SER A 184 2.34 -18.16 -1.96
N ILE A 185 1.12 -18.12 -2.45
CA ILE A 185 0.61 -17.09 -3.33
C ILE A 185 -0.74 -16.62 -2.79
N HIS A 186 -0.92 -15.32 -2.66
CA HIS A 186 -2.17 -14.70 -2.27
C HIS A 186 -2.57 -13.63 -3.27
N LEU A 187 -3.84 -13.60 -3.62
CA LEU A 187 -4.44 -12.63 -4.52
C LEU A 187 -5.56 -11.90 -3.77
N LEU A 188 -5.70 -10.63 -4.05
CA LEU A 188 -6.71 -9.76 -3.49
C LEU A 188 -7.29 -8.89 -4.60
N ALA A 189 -8.60 -8.80 -4.70
CA ALA A 189 -9.26 -7.87 -5.60
C ALA A 189 -10.50 -7.29 -4.93
N GLY A 190 -10.78 -6.02 -5.16
CA GLY A 190 -11.92 -5.38 -4.53
C GLY A 190 -12.27 -4.04 -5.16
N LYS A 191 -13.32 -3.44 -4.63
CA LYS A 191 -13.82 -2.12 -5.06
C LYS A 191 -13.84 -1.15 -3.88
N ARG A 192 -13.32 0.05 -4.11
CA ARG A 192 -13.46 1.20 -3.21
C ARG A 192 -14.70 1.98 -3.65
N PHE A 193 -15.70 2.07 -2.79
CA PHE A 193 -16.95 2.80 -3.07
C PHE A 193 -16.78 4.30 -2.81
N ASP A 194 -16.07 4.64 -1.75
CA ASP A 194 -15.77 6.01 -1.32
C ASP A 194 -14.46 6.05 -0.51
N LEU A 195 -14.19 7.11 0.22
CA LEU A 195 -12.99 7.25 1.04
C LEU A 195 -12.95 6.24 2.20
N PHE A 196 -14.12 5.82 2.69
CA PHE A 196 -14.26 5.06 3.92
C PHE A 196 -14.56 3.58 3.68
N ASN A 197 -15.16 3.23 2.53
CA ASN A 197 -15.79 1.93 2.31
C ASN A 197 -15.12 1.14 1.19
N ARG A 198 -14.68 -0.09 1.52
CA ARG A 198 -14.07 -1.02 0.57
C ARG A 198 -14.62 -2.42 0.78
N LEU A 199 -14.92 -3.11 -0.30
CA LEU A 199 -15.27 -4.54 -0.33
C LEU A 199 -14.22 -5.28 -1.13
N TYR A 200 -13.81 -6.46 -0.67
CA TYR A 200 -12.84 -7.27 -1.39
C TYR A 200 -13.09 -8.76 -1.25
N VAL A 201 -12.56 -9.49 -2.19
CA VAL A 201 -12.39 -10.94 -2.14
C VAL A 201 -10.90 -11.25 -2.16
N SER A 202 -10.50 -12.31 -1.49
CA SER A 202 -9.13 -12.81 -1.49
C SER A 202 -9.11 -14.30 -1.71
N GLY A 203 -8.02 -14.80 -2.24
CA GLY A 203 -7.75 -16.22 -2.35
C GLY A 203 -6.27 -16.49 -2.22
N GLY A 204 -5.93 -17.58 -1.60
CA GLY A 204 -4.56 -18.00 -1.39
C GLY A 204 -4.36 -19.49 -1.65
N PHE A 205 -3.13 -19.81 -1.96
CA PHE A 205 -2.63 -21.16 -2.01
C PHE A 205 -1.31 -21.22 -1.24
N SER A 206 -1.18 -22.24 -0.38
CA SER A 206 0.05 -22.48 0.38
C SER A 206 0.45 -23.95 0.23
N TYR A 207 1.69 -24.14 -0.17
CA TYR A 207 2.40 -25.41 -0.16
C TYR A 207 3.29 -25.45 1.07
N ILE A 208 3.13 -26.47 1.91
CA ILE A 208 3.91 -26.65 3.13
C ILE A 208 4.58 -28.02 3.08
N GLU A 209 5.90 -28.05 3.21
CA GLU A 209 6.69 -29.28 3.21
C GLU A 209 7.41 -29.42 4.55
N THR A 210 7.27 -30.59 5.17
CA THR A 210 8.06 -31.03 6.33
C THR A 210 9.11 -32.06 5.88
N PRO A 211 10.27 -32.16 6.56
CA PRO A 211 11.32 -33.13 6.15
C PRO A 211 10.90 -34.59 6.29
N PHE A 212 9.94 -34.84 7.19
CA PHE A 212 9.33 -36.15 7.42
C PHE A 212 7.89 -35.96 7.91
N PHE A 213 7.09 -37.02 7.91
CA PHE A 213 5.75 -36.97 8.47
C PHE A 213 5.80 -36.72 9.98
N ILE A 214 5.09 -35.70 10.45
CA ILE A 214 5.04 -35.30 11.83
C ILE A 214 3.58 -35.28 12.30
N PRO A 215 3.12 -36.31 13.07
CA PRO A 215 1.76 -36.34 13.58
C PRO A 215 1.39 -35.09 14.36
N GLY A 216 0.24 -34.48 14.03
CA GLY A 216 -0.24 -33.24 14.63
C GLY A 216 0.36 -31.94 14.08
N ILE A 217 1.30 -32.04 13.13
CA ILE A 217 1.85 -30.92 12.38
C ILE A 217 1.53 -31.06 10.90
N SER A 218 1.89 -32.21 10.28
CA SER A 218 1.50 -32.51 8.90
C SER A 218 0.05 -33.00 8.85
N ALA A 219 -0.76 -32.43 8.00
CA ALA A 219 -2.14 -32.86 7.80
C ALA A 219 -2.19 -34.11 6.91
N SER A 220 -1.29 -34.21 5.93
CA SER A 220 -1.17 -35.36 5.02
C SER A 220 -0.05 -36.31 5.42
N ASN A 221 -0.20 -37.60 5.08
CA ASN A 221 0.80 -38.63 5.40
C ASN A 221 2.05 -38.57 4.50
N ASP A 222 2.01 -37.81 3.41
CA ASP A 222 3.10 -37.61 2.48
C ASP A 222 3.99 -36.41 2.80
N ARG A 223 3.80 -35.80 4.02
CA ARG A 223 4.57 -34.65 4.51
C ARG A 223 4.42 -33.34 3.71
N ILE A 224 3.51 -33.31 2.76
CA ILE A 224 3.20 -32.16 1.92
C ILE A 224 1.74 -31.78 2.16
N ASP A 225 1.50 -30.58 2.64
CA ASP A 225 0.17 -30.02 2.82
C ASP A 225 -0.08 -28.91 1.80
N ASN A 226 -1.17 -29.04 1.06
CA ASN A 226 -1.64 -28.03 0.12
C ASN A 226 -2.90 -27.40 0.71
N LEU A 227 -2.83 -26.10 0.99
CA LEU A 227 -3.91 -25.34 1.58
C LEU A 227 -4.43 -24.31 0.59
N VAL A 228 -5.75 -24.23 0.49
CA VAL A 228 -6.44 -23.17 -0.26
C VAL A 228 -7.26 -22.36 0.73
N ASP A 229 -7.15 -21.07 0.68
CA ASP A 229 -8.00 -20.14 1.43
C ASP A 229 -8.79 -19.22 0.50
N ILE A 230 -10.01 -18.89 0.90
CA ILE A 230 -10.85 -17.92 0.22
C ILE A 230 -11.46 -17.03 1.29
N GLY A 231 -11.42 -15.74 1.07
CA GLY A 231 -11.95 -14.74 2.00
C GLY A 231 -12.78 -13.70 1.29
N ILE A 232 -13.71 -13.14 2.03
CA ILE A 232 -14.43 -11.91 1.68
C ILE A 232 -14.30 -10.95 2.85
N GLY A 233 -14.03 -9.68 2.59
CA GLY A 233 -13.89 -8.68 3.64
C GLY A 233 -14.46 -7.34 3.23
N TYR A 234 -15.00 -6.65 4.23
CA TYR A 234 -15.46 -5.29 4.13
C TYR A 234 -14.70 -4.42 5.12
N ILE A 235 -14.19 -3.30 4.66
CA ILE A 235 -13.48 -2.32 5.47
C ILE A 235 -14.28 -1.04 5.50
N HIS A 236 -14.61 -0.59 6.71
CA HIS A 236 -15.13 0.74 6.98
C HIS A 236 -14.11 1.48 7.84
N ASP A 237 -13.42 2.45 7.24
CA ASP A 237 -12.33 3.19 7.87
C ASP A 237 -12.74 4.67 8.00
N THR A 238 -13.05 5.09 9.23
CA THR A 238 -13.46 6.47 9.55
C THR A 238 -12.36 7.26 10.24
N ARG A 239 -11.11 6.78 10.22
CA ARG A 239 -9.98 7.53 10.78
C ARG A 239 -9.86 8.86 10.06
N ASP A 240 -9.66 9.92 10.85
CA ASP A 240 -9.58 11.27 10.34
C ASP A 240 -8.53 11.42 9.23
N LEU A 241 -8.93 12.15 8.19
CA LEU A 241 -8.06 12.59 7.11
C LEU A 241 -7.23 13.82 7.55
N SER A 242 -6.83 13.87 8.81
CA SER A 242 -6.09 14.98 9.42
C SER A 242 -4.58 14.88 9.23
#